data_0163d2ef9cc0ae840d88119cb6107bb3
#
_entry.id   0163d2ef9cc0ae840d88119cb6107bb3
#
_cell.length_a   1.000
_cell.length_b   1.000
_cell.length_c   1.000
_cell.angle_alpha   90.00
_cell.angle_beta   90.00
_cell.angle_gamma   90.00
#
_symmetry.space_group_name_H-M   'P 1'
#
loop_
_entity.id
_entity.type
_entity.pdbx_description
1 polymer ?
#
loop_
_entity_poly.entity_id
_entity_poly.type
_entity_poly.pdbx_seq_one_letter_code
_entity_poly.pdbx_strand_id
1 'polypeptide(L)'
;MITSWLLGLTLGMTHALDPDHLIAMGTLAAESRDIRRSVLLGVIWGVGHTCALALVGFLVLSLKWTIPIHMAANMEIMVGAMIVALGVHLLWRTLQPWTVHLHEHHHKEMTHSHVHIHGQDHGSHSHHLGGSRAKVLLVGFVHGMAGSAALTLAVLTTIPSMAMGMIYILIFGVGSIGGMLLMSGLISLPFVFVSQSWHHNLKVSAGCLAILFGAYFIWSPFS
;
A
#
# COMPACT_ATOMS: atom_id res chain seq x y z
N MET A 1 14.93 -26.33 12.50
CA MET A 1 13.56 -26.07 11.99
C MET A 1 12.88 -24.91 12.68
N ILE A 2 12.73 -24.84 14.02
CA ILE A 2 12.09 -23.71 14.73
C ILE A 2 12.81 -22.39 14.44
N THR A 3 14.15 -22.39 14.41
CA THR A 3 14.97 -21.20 14.08
C THR A 3 14.69 -20.67 12.66
N SER A 4 14.47 -21.55 11.68
CA SER A 4 14.16 -21.16 10.29
C SER A 4 12.78 -20.52 10.18
N TRP A 5 11.79 -21.01 10.96
CA TRP A 5 10.44 -20.42 10.99
C TRP A 5 10.42 -19.05 11.67
N LEU A 6 11.14 -18.91 12.78
CA LEU A 6 11.32 -17.61 13.43
C LEU A 6 12.03 -16.62 12.52
N LEU A 7 13.04 -17.06 11.78
CA LEU A 7 13.72 -16.24 10.81
C LEU A 7 12.77 -15.79 9.69
N GLY A 8 11.95 -16.68 9.14
CA GLY A 8 10.94 -16.32 8.14
C GLY A 8 9.95 -15.27 8.64
N LEU A 9 9.44 -15.45 9.87
CA LEU A 9 8.52 -14.50 10.49
C LEU A 9 9.17 -13.12 10.70
N THR A 10 10.38 -13.07 11.27
CA THR A 10 11.10 -11.82 11.52
C THR A 10 11.49 -11.11 10.23
N LEU A 11 11.96 -11.85 9.22
CA LEU A 11 12.24 -11.30 7.90
C LEU A 11 10.98 -10.72 7.24
N GLY A 12 9.84 -11.38 7.36
CA GLY A 12 8.58 -10.85 6.89
C GLY A 12 8.18 -9.56 7.60
N MET A 13 8.34 -9.49 8.93
CA MET A 13 8.07 -8.27 9.68
C MET A 13 9.01 -7.12 9.30
N THR A 14 10.31 -7.38 9.17
CA THR A 14 11.29 -6.36 8.80
C THR A 14 11.13 -5.91 7.35
N HIS A 15 10.68 -6.80 6.47
CA HIS A 15 10.36 -6.48 5.08
C HIS A 15 9.29 -5.38 4.95
N ALA A 16 8.32 -5.33 5.87
CA ALA A 16 7.34 -4.25 5.90
C ALA A 16 7.95 -2.86 6.21
N LEU A 17 9.23 -2.81 6.65
CA LEU A 17 9.98 -1.57 6.90
C LEU A 17 10.74 -1.08 5.65
N ASP A 18 10.70 -1.80 4.56
CA ASP A 18 11.37 -1.38 3.33
C ASP A 18 10.79 -0.02 2.86
N PRO A 19 11.64 0.90 2.36
CA PRO A 19 11.22 2.28 2.06
C PRO A 19 10.07 2.37 1.06
N ASP A 20 10.01 1.47 0.08
CA ASP A 20 8.94 1.39 -0.90
C ASP A 20 7.58 1.08 -0.26
N HIS A 21 7.56 0.16 0.74
CA HIS A 21 6.37 -0.13 1.53
C HIS A 21 5.94 1.06 2.38
N LEU A 22 6.89 1.67 3.11
CA LEU A 22 6.59 2.80 4.01
C LEU A 22 6.01 3.99 3.25
N ILE A 23 6.58 4.31 2.08
CA ILE A 23 6.14 5.44 1.25
C ILE A 23 4.77 5.17 0.66
N ALA A 24 4.56 3.99 0.09
CA ALA A 24 3.27 3.64 -0.48
C ALA A 24 2.17 3.57 0.60
N MET A 25 2.46 3.00 1.79
CA MET A 25 1.54 3.02 2.93
C MET A 25 1.28 4.43 3.45
N GLY A 26 2.29 5.32 3.41
CA GLY A 26 2.16 6.72 3.76
C GLY A 26 1.11 7.45 2.90
N THR A 27 1.09 7.19 1.59
CA THR A 27 0.06 7.76 0.70
C THR A 27 -1.34 7.27 1.03
N LEU A 28 -1.50 5.98 1.36
CA LEU A 28 -2.79 5.40 1.73
C LEU A 28 -3.27 5.89 3.11
N ALA A 29 -2.35 6.00 4.08
CA ALA A 29 -2.65 6.52 5.41
C ALA A 29 -3.04 7.99 5.37
N ALA A 30 -2.44 8.79 4.48
CA ALA A 30 -2.74 10.19 4.30
C ALA A 30 -4.20 10.47 3.86
N GLU A 31 -4.84 9.49 3.22
CA GLU A 31 -6.26 9.60 2.83
C GLU A 31 -7.25 9.39 3.99
N SER A 32 -6.78 8.92 5.14
CA SER A 32 -7.64 8.58 6.27
C SER A 32 -7.21 9.31 7.55
N ARG A 33 -8.20 9.79 8.32
CA ARG A 33 -8.01 10.29 9.69
C ARG A 33 -8.43 9.26 10.74
N ASP A 34 -8.52 8.00 10.37
CA ASP A 34 -8.90 6.90 11.24
C ASP A 34 -7.82 5.82 11.26
N ILE A 35 -7.22 5.61 12.43
CA ILE A 35 -6.18 4.60 12.65
C ILE A 35 -6.70 3.20 12.32
N ARG A 36 -7.93 2.87 12.73
CA ARG A 36 -8.52 1.54 12.48
C ARG A 36 -8.64 1.26 10.99
N ARG A 37 -9.06 2.27 10.24
CA ARG A 37 -9.15 2.18 8.77
C ARG A 37 -7.76 2.00 8.16
N SER A 38 -6.76 2.76 8.59
CA SER A 38 -5.38 2.64 8.10
C SER A 38 -4.79 1.26 8.40
N VAL A 39 -4.98 0.75 9.62
CA VAL A 39 -4.57 -0.61 10.00
C VAL A 39 -5.24 -1.67 9.12
N LEU A 40 -6.55 -1.55 8.88
CA LEU A 40 -7.27 -2.48 8.00
C LEU A 40 -6.75 -2.43 6.57
N LEU A 41 -6.42 -1.26 6.04
CA LEU A 41 -5.81 -1.12 4.71
C LEU A 41 -4.44 -1.78 4.64
N GLY A 42 -3.61 -1.65 5.71
CA GLY A 42 -2.34 -2.35 5.83
C GLY A 42 -2.48 -3.87 5.80
N VAL A 43 -3.48 -4.41 6.51
CA VAL A 43 -3.78 -5.86 6.47
C VAL A 43 -4.21 -6.31 5.07
N ILE A 44 -5.13 -5.58 4.43
CA ILE A 44 -5.62 -5.91 3.08
C ILE A 44 -4.49 -5.89 2.07
N TRP A 45 -3.61 -4.88 2.15
CA TRP A 45 -2.42 -4.83 1.34
C TRP A 45 -1.49 -6.01 1.59
N GLY A 46 -1.17 -6.29 2.87
CA GLY A 46 -0.31 -7.42 3.25
C GLY A 46 -0.85 -8.75 2.76
N VAL A 47 -2.17 -8.94 2.75
CA VAL A 47 -2.81 -10.13 2.15
C VAL A 47 -2.57 -10.18 0.64
N GLY A 48 -2.80 -9.08 -0.09
CA GLY A 48 -2.52 -9.02 -1.53
C GLY A 48 -1.05 -9.31 -1.83
N HIS A 49 -0.13 -8.71 -1.08
CA HIS A 49 1.30 -8.91 -1.17
C HIS A 49 1.70 -10.38 -0.94
N THR A 50 1.20 -10.98 0.13
CA THR A 50 1.47 -12.39 0.46
C THR A 50 0.90 -13.35 -0.59
N CYS A 51 -0.28 -13.05 -1.14
CA CYS A 51 -0.85 -13.84 -2.24
C CYS A 51 0.04 -13.81 -3.49
N ALA A 52 0.59 -12.64 -3.84
CA ALA A 52 1.52 -12.52 -4.96
C ALA A 52 2.81 -13.31 -4.70
N LEU A 53 3.42 -13.17 -3.52
CA LEU A 53 4.59 -13.95 -3.13
C LEU A 53 4.34 -15.46 -3.18
N ALA A 54 3.19 -15.90 -2.67
CA ALA A 54 2.82 -17.31 -2.70
C ALA A 54 2.65 -17.83 -4.14
N LEU A 55 2.02 -17.04 -5.01
CA LEU A 55 1.86 -17.38 -6.42
C LEU A 55 3.19 -17.46 -7.15
N VAL A 56 4.04 -16.43 -7.03
CA VAL A 56 5.35 -16.37 -7.67
C VAL A 56 6.25 -17.49 -7.13
N GLY A 57 6.28 -17.68 -5.81
CA GLY A 57 7.06 -18.73 -5.17
C GLY A 57 6.62 -20.14 -5.60
N PHE A 58 5.29 -20.36 -5.71
CA PHE A 58 4.74 -21.61 -6.24
C PHE A 58 5.21 -21.86 -7.68
N LEU A 59 5.15 -20.85 -8.56
CA LEU A 59 5.58 -20.98 -9.95
C LEU A 59 7.09 -21.25 -10.04
N VAL A 60 7.91 -20.52 -9.29
CA VAL A 60 9.36 -20.69 -9.24
C VAL A 60 9.75 -22.08 -8.76
N LEU A 61 9.13 -22.55 -7.66
CA LEU A 61 9.45 -23.86 -7.10
C LEU A 61 8.94 -25.01 -7.97
N SER A 62 7.74 -24.90 -8.57
CA SER A 62 7.16 -25.95 -9.40
C SER A 62 7.85 -26.09 -10.75
N LEU A 63 8.20 -24.97 -11.37
CA LEU A 63 8.84 -24.93 -12.68
C LEU A 63 10.38 -25.00 -12.61
N LYS A 64 10.95 -24.96 -11.41
CA LYS A 64 12.39 -24.82 -11.17
C LYS A 64 13.00 -23.66 -11.97
N TRP A 65 12.22 -22.58 -12.07
CA TRP A 65 12.55 -21.42 -12.88
C TRP A 65 13.36 -20.41 -12.07
N THR A 66 14.42 -19.89 -12.66
CA THR A 66 15.17 -18.76 -12.09
C THR A 66 14.68 -17.48 -12.75
N ILE A 67 14.27 -16.50 -11.96
CA ILE A 67 13.83 -15.20 -12.50
C ILE A 67 15.04 -14.50 -13.11
N PRO A 68 15.02 -14.19 -14.43
CA PRO A 68 16.10 -13.46 -15.07
C PRO A 68 16.21 -12.04 -14.49
N ILE A 69 17.44 -11.52 -14.39
CA ILE A 69 17.72 -10.20 -13.79
C ILE A 69 16.95 -9.04 -14.44
N HIS A 70 16.76 -9.12 -15.76
CA HIS A 70 15.98 -8.11 -16.49
C HIS A 70 14.49 -8.15 -16.14
N MET A 71 13.94 -9.31 -15.78
CA MET A 71 12.57 -9.39 -15.28
C MET A 71 12.45 -8.81 -13.87
N ALA A 72 13.42 -9.06 -13.01
CA ALA A 72 13.45 -8.45 -11.68
C ALA A 72 13.49 -6.91 -11.80
N ALA A 73 14.36 -6.36 -12.64
CA ALA A 73 14.44 -4.92 -12.90
C ALA A 73 13.12 -4.34 -13.44
N ASN A 74 12.46 -5.04 -14.38
CA ASN A 74 11.15 -4.59 -14.88
C ASN A 74 10.06 -4.59 -13.78
N MET A 75 10.11 -5.55 -12.86
CA MET A 75 9.20 -5.58 -11.71
C MET A 75 9.45 -4.40 -10.76
N GLU A 76 10.71 -4.04 -10.50
CA GLU A 76 11.06 -2.86 -9.70
C GLU A 76 10.56 -1.57 -10.34
N ILE A 77 10.73 -1.40 -11.66
CA ILE A 77 10.18 -0.27 -12.42
C ILE A 77 8.66 -0.20 -12.26
N MET A 78 7.97 -1.33 -12.30
CA MET A 78 6.52 -1.39 -12.15
C MET A 78 6.07 -0.94 -10.74
N VAL A 79 6.80 -1.30 -9.69
CA VAL A 79 6.55 -0.79 -8.33
C VAL A 79 6.83 0.70 -8.25
N GLY A 80 7.93 1.17 -8.80
CA GLY A 80 8.23 2.61 -8.86
C GLY A 80 7.11 3.39 -9.55
N ALA A 81 6.63 2.92 -10.71
CA ALA A 81 5.51 3.52 -11.44
C ALA A 81 4.20 3.51 -10.61
N MET A 82 3.93 2.44 -9.88
CA MET A 82 2.79 2.34 -8.97
C MET A 82 2.90 3.38 -7.84
N ILE A 83 4.08 3.55 -7.22
CA ILE A 83 4.30 4.54 -6.16
C ILE A 83 4.12 5.96 -6.70
N VAL A 84 4.62 6.26 -7.90
CA VAL A 84 4.36 7.54 -8.60
C VAL A 84 2.86 7.75 -8.79
N ALA A 85 2.15 6.75 -9.30
CA ALA A 85 0.72 6.85 -9.52
C ALA A 85 -0.07 7.11 -8.23
N LEU A 86 0.31 6.47 -7.10
CA LEU A 86 -0.27 6.73 -5.78
C LEU A 86 0.01 8.17 -5.32
N GLY A 87 1.24 8.65 -5.49
CA GLY A 87 1.61 10.03 -5.16
C GLY A 87 0.84 11.06 -5.98
N VAL A 88 0.75 10.87 -7.29
CA VAL A 88 -0.03 11.72 -8.21
C VAL A 88 -1.52 11.71 -7.83
N HIS A 89 -2.08 10.54 -7.54
CA HIS A 89 -3.47 10.41 -7.11
C HIS A 89 -3.74 11.18 -5.82
N LEU A 90 -2.85 11.04 -4.83
CA LEU A 90 -2.95 11.76 -3.56
C LEU A 90 -2.88 13.29 -3.77
N LEU A 91 -1.92 13.77 -4.58
CA LEU A 91 -1.80 15.20 -4.89
C LEU A 91 -3.01 15.71 -5.64
N TRP A 92 -3.47 15.00 -6.67
CA TRP A 92 -4.65 15.38 -7.42
C TRP A 92 -5.84 15.60 -6.48
N ARG A 93 -6.16 14.61 -5.64
CA ARG A 93 -7.28 14.71 -4.68
C ARG A 93 -7.09 15.83 -3.66
N THR A 94 -5.85 16.09 -3.26
CA THR A 94 -5.54 17.11 -2.24
C THR A 94 -5.60 18.52 -2.82
N LEU A 95 -5.23 18.70 -4.09
CA LEU A 95 -5.15 20.00 -4.76
C LEU A 95 -6.43 20.39 -5.52
N GLN A 96 -7.42 19.48 -5.61
CA GLN A 96 -8.71 19.84 -6.22
C GLN A 96 -9.38 20.96 -5.44
N PRO A 97 -9.87 22.01 -6.12
CA PRO A 97 -10.56 23.11 -5.47
C PRO A 97 -11.86 22.62 -4.79
N TRP A 98 -12.17 23.22 -3.65
CA TRP A 98 -13.41 22.99 -2.93
C TRP A 98 -14.59 23.40 -3.81
N THR A 99 -15.47 22.48 -4.14
CA THR A 99 -16.68 22.82 -4.89
C THR A 99 -17.73 23.36 -3.90
N VAL A 100 -18.06 24.64 -4.08
CA VAL A 100 -19.15 25.26 -3.35
C VAL A 100 -20.43 24.98 -4.14
N HIS A 101 -21.36 24.23 -3.59
CA HIS A 101 -22.66 24.01 -4.18
C HIS A 101 -23.73 24.78 -3.38
N LEU A 102 -24.54 25.56 -4.10
CA LEU A 102 -25.78 26.12 -3.58
C LEU A 102 -26.87 25.06 -3.76
N HIS A 103 -27.41 24.57 -2.65
CA HIS A 103 -28.61 23.73 -2.68
C HIS A 103 -29.81 24.52 -2.17
N GLU A 104 -30.86 24.52 -2.96
CA GLU A 104 -32.13 25.06 -2.60
C GLU A 104 -33.02 23.90 -2.10
N HIS A 105 -33.43 23.95 -0.84
CA HIS A 105 -34.34 22.96 -0.25
C HIS A 105 -35.72 23.55 -0.08
N HIS A 106 -36.73 22.87 -0.64
CA HIS A 106 -38.15 23.16 -0.40
C HIS A 106 -38.65 22.30 0.76
N HIS A 107 -38.85 22.93 1.92
CA HIS A 107 -39.68 22.37 2.99
C HIS A 107 -41.02 23.03 2.93
N LYS A 108 -42.09 22.30 3.31
CA LYS A 108 -43.51 22.56 3.06
C LYS A 108 -44.01 24.01 3.23
N GLU A 109 -43.26 24.94 3.83
CA GLU A 109 -43.69 26.34 4.01
C GLU A 109 -42.56 27.40 3.88
N MET A 110 -41.29 27.03 3.69
CA MET A 110 -40.20 28.00 3.50
C MET A 110 -39.14 27.49 2.56
N THR A 111 -38.80 28.33 1.56
CA THR A 111 -37.62 28.13 0.69
C THR A 111 -36.48 28.93 1.29
N HIS A 112 -35.39 28.25 1.69
CA HIS A 112 -34.17 28.93 2.10
C HIS A 112 -33.00 28.34 1.38
N SER A 113 -32.12 29.19 0.92
CA SER A 113 -30.83 28.80 0.31
C SER A 113 -29.73 28.98 1.36
N HIS A 114 -28.90 27.97 1.58
CA HIS A 114 -27.71 28.12 2.37
C HIS A 114 -26.51 27.55 1.62
N VAL A 115 -25.38 28.19 1.83
CA VAL A 115 -24.12 27.79 1.22
C VAL A 115 -23.50 26.68 2.06
N HIS A 116 -23.41 25.49 1.51
CA HIS A 116 -22.60 24.42 2.09
C HIS A 116 -21.23 24.38 1.39
N ILE A 117 -20.19 24.52 2.17
CA ILE A 117 -18.83 24.23 1.74
C ILE A 117 -18.62 22.75 2.01
N HIS A 118 -18.81 21.93 0.99
CA HIS A 118 -18.43 20.52 1.08
C HIS A 118 -16.91 20.40 0.85
N GLY A 119 -16.16 20.28 1.94
CA GLY A 119 -14.91 19.54 1.85
C GLY A 119 -15.24 18.10 1.45
N GLN A 120 -14.42 17.45 0.67
CA GLN A 120 -14.64 16.10 0.09
C GLN A 120 -14.96 14.98 1.10
N ASP A 121 -15.18 15.30 2.38
CA ASP A 121 -15.45 14.35 3.47
C ASP A 121 -16.93 14.17 3.82
N HIS A 122 -17.87 14.80 3.08
CA HIS A 122 -19.29 14.47 3.27
C HIS A 122 -19.58 13.15 2.57
N GLY A 123 -19.64 12.12 3.40
CA GLY A 123 -20.09 10.80 3.04
C GLY A 123 -21.36 10.84 2.20
N SER A 124 -21.21 10.78 0.89
CA SER A 124 -22.15 9.99 0.14
C SER A 124 -22.07 8.60 0.76
N HIS A 125 -23.17 8.14 1.33
CA HIS A 125 -23.36 6.74 1.71
C HIS A 125 -23.35 5.89 0.43
N SER A 126 -22.30 6.02 -0.38
CA SER A 126 -22.08 5.16 -1.51
C SER A 126 -21.42 3.90 -1.00
N HIS A 127 -22.05 2.77 -1.25
CA HIS A 127 -21.57 1.41 -1.01
C HIS A 127 -20.27 1.07 -1.76
N HIS A 128 -19.35 2.04 -1.94
CA HIS A 128 -18.04 1.89 -2.58
C HIS A 128 -16.90 1.44 -1.65
N LEU A 129 -17.22 0.98 -0.43
CA LEU A 129 -16.23 0.37 0.46
C LEU A 129 -15.53 -0.85 -0.20
N GLY A 130 -16.24 -1.58 -1.05
CA GLY A 130 -15.68 -2.70 -1.81
C GLY A 130 -14.62 -2.27 -2.84
N GLY A 131 -14.89 -1.19 -3.60
CA GLY A 131 -13.97 -0.69 -4.63
C GLY A 131 -12.65 -0.15 -4.06
N SER A 132 -12.68 0.50 -2.90
CA SER A 132 -11.46 0.98 -2.23
C SER A 132 -10.59 -0.18 -1.70
N ARG A 133 -11.19 -1.18 -1.08
CA ARG A 133 -10.48 -2.36 -0.55
C ARG A 133 -9.88 -3.21 -1.66
N ALA A 134 -10.62 -3.43 -2.75
CA ALA A 134 -10.13 -4.16 -3.91
C ALA A 134 -8.93 -3.47 -4.56
N LYS A 135 -8.93 -2.14 -4.64
CA LYS A 135 -7.78 -1.37 -5.12
C LYS A 135 -6.55 -1.58 -4.25
N VAL A 136 -6.69 -1.50 -2.92
CA VAL A 136 -5.58 -1.69 -1.99
C VAL A 136 -5.03 -3.12 -2.05
N LEU A 137 -5.91 -4.12 -2.16
CA LEU A 137 -5.51 -5.51 -2.35
C LEU A 137 -4.72 -5.69 -3.66
N LEU A 138 -5.19 -5.07 -4.76
CA LEU A 138 -4.50 -5.11 -6.06
C LEU A 138 -3.14 -4.41 -5.99
N VAL A 139 -3.05 -3.24 -5.33
CA VAL A 139 -1.78 -2.53 -5.09
C VAL A 139 -0.81 -3.42 -4.31
N GLY A 140 -1.29 -4.09 -3.24
CA GLY A 140 -0.49 -5.04 -2.49
C GLY A 140 -0.02 -6.22 -3.35
N PHE A 141 -0.89 -6.75 -4.20
CA PHE A 141 -0.57 -7.85 -5.11
C PHE A 141 0.51 -7.44 -6.13
N VAL A 142 0.34 -6.28 -6.79
CA VAL A 142 1.35 -5.75 -7.72
C VAL A 142 2.69 -5.53 -7.01
N HIS A 143 2.66 -4.98 -5.80
CA HIS A 143 3.85 -4.76 -4.98
C HIS A 143 4.55 -6.08 -4.62
N GLY A 144 3.79 -7.11 -4.24
CA GLY A 144 4.34 -8.43 -3.89
C GLY A 144 4.93 -9.21 -5.07
N MET A 145 4.57 -8.86 -6.32
CA MET A 145 5.19 -9.46 -7.49
C MET A 145 6.60 -8.94 -7.75
N ALA A 146 6.94 -7.76 -7.22
CA ALA A 146 8.18 -7.05 -7.51
C ALA A 146 9.16 -7.05 -6.31
N GLY A 147 10.37 -6.71 -6.57
CA GLY A 147 11.39 -6.22 -5.67
C GLY A 147 11.93 -7.17 -4.62
N SER A 148 11.27 -7.38 -3.56
CA SER A 148 11.69 -8.23 -2.43
C SER A 148 11.57 -9.73 -2.70
N ALA A 149 10.92 -10.10 -3.78
CA ALA A 149 10.88 -11.47 -4.27
C ALA A 149 12.30 -12.04 -4.45
N ALA A 150 13.30 -11.24 -4.81
CA ALA A 150 14.65 -11.71 -5.04
C ALA A 150 15.29 -12.32 -3.78
N LEU A 151 15.19 -11.67 -2.62
CA LEU A 151 15.72 -12.20 -1.35
C LEU A 151 14.93 -13.43 -0.87
N THR A 152 13.60 -13.36 -0.94
CA THR A 152 12.73 -14.49 -0.57
C THR A 152 12.98 -15.68 -1.49
N LEU A 153 13.16 -15.44 -2.79
CA LEU A 153 13.46 -16.47 -3.78
C LEU A 153 14.89 -17.04 -3.62
N ALA A 154 15.86 -16.21 -3.24
CA ALA A 154 17.21 -16.69 -2.94
C ALA A 154 17.21 -17.68 -1.76
N VAL A 155 16.41 -17.40 -0.72
CA VAL A 155 16.24 -18.35 0.41
C VAL A 155 15.49 -19.59 -0.05
N LEU A 156 14.47 -19.47 -0.90
CA LEU A 156 13.70 -20.60 -1.40
C LEU A 156 14.54 -21.60 -2.21
N THR A 157 15.54 -21.13 -2.95
CA THR A 157 16.45 -22.02 -3.72
C THR A 157 17.30 -22.91 -2.81
N THR A 158 17.45 -22.55 -1.53
CA THR A 158 18.20 -23.36 -0.55
C THR A 158 17.33 -24.41 0.15
N ILE A 159 16.00 -24.36 -0.04
CA ILE A 159 15.05 -25.26 0.62
C ILE A 159 14.81 -26.49 -0.28
N PRO A 160 15.11 -27.70 0.20
CA PRO A 160 15.11 -28.92 -0.63
C PRO A 160 13.70 -29.41 -0.99
N SER A 161 12.65 -28.94 -0.34
CA SER A 161 11.27 -29.41 -0.52
C SER A 161 10.32 -28.28 -0.87
N MET A 162 9.53 -28.44 -1.93
CA MET A 162 8.49 -27.51 -2.35
C MET A 162 7.50 -27.21 -1.20
N ALA A 163 7.09 -28.24 -0.45
CA ALA A 163 6.18 -28.06 0.69
C ALA A 163 6.79 -27.17 1.78
N MET A 164 8.06 -27.37 2.11
CA MET A 164 8.78 -26.54 3.08
C MET A 164 8.94 -25.10 2.56
N GLY A 165 9.24 -24.92 1.28
CA GLY A 165 9.33 -23.60 0.65
C GLY A 165 8.00 -22.83 0.73
N MET A 166 6.89 -23.48 0.44
CA MET A 166 5.56 -22.87 0.54
C MET A 166 5.20 -22.51 1.99
N ILE A 167 5.50 -23.38 2.96
CA ILE A 167 5.29 -23.08 4.39
C ILE A 167 6.15 -21.86 4.79
N TYR A 168 7.40 -21.78 4.34
CA TYR A 168 8.27 -20.65 4.62
C TYR A 168 7.68 -19.34 4.07
N ILE A 169 7.17 -19.33 2.83
CA ILE A 169 6.50 -18.17 2.23
C ILE A 169 5.28 -17.76 3.05
N LEU A 170 4.48 -18.70 3.50
CA LEU A 170 3.29 -18.38 4.32
C LEU A 170 3.68 -17.78 5.67
N ILE A 171 4.72 -18.31 6.33
CA ILE A 171 5.23 -17.76 7.60
C ILE A 171 5.80 -16.35 7.40
N PHE A 172 6.59 -16.15 6.34
CA PHE A 172 7.07 -14.83 5.94
C PHE A 172 5.90 -13.88 5.67
N GLY A 173 4.87 -14.35 4.95
CA GLY A 173 3.67 -13.58 4.65
C GLY A 173 2.90 -13.16 5.91
N VAL A 174 2.77 -14.04 6.90
CA VAL A 174 2.17 -13.70 8.21
C VAL A 174 2.98 -12.62 8.90
N GLY A 175 4.32 -12.72 8.90
CA GLY A 175 5.21 -11.68 9.42
C GLY A 175 5.03 -10.35 8.69
N SER A 176 4.98 -10.38 7.35
CA SER A 176 4.79 -9.21 6.50
C SER A 176 3.44 -8.53 6.77
N ILE A 177 2.34 -9.30 6.86
CA ILE A 177 1.02 -8.75 7.22
C ILE A 177 1.07 -8.10 8.61
N GLY A 178 1.71 -8.74 9.61
CA GLY A 178 1.88 -8.18 10.95
C GLY A 178 2.68 -6.88 10.93
N GLY A 179 3.79 -6.84 10.19
CA GLY A 179 4.60 -5.63 10.00
C GLY A 179 3.81 -4.51 9.33
N MET A 180 3.10 -4.79 8.24
CA MET A 180 2.28 -3.80 7.52
C MET A 180 1.11 -3.28 8.37
N LEU A 181 0.49 -4.13 9.19
CA LEU A 181 -0.51 -3.73 10.19
C LEU A 181 0.07 -2.71 11.17
N LEU A 182 1.22 -3.01 11.76
CA LEU A 182 1.87 -2.14 12.73
C LEU A 182 2.31 -0.82 12.10
N MET A 183 2.98 -0.90 10.95
CA MET A 183 3.51 0.29 10.28
C MET A 183 2.41 1.19 9.72
N SER A 184 1.31 0.64 9.19
CA SER A 184 0.18 1.46 8.75
C SER A 184 -0.48 2.19 9.92
N GLY A 185 -0.57 1.56 11.08
CA GLY A 185 -1.00 2.21 12.31
C GLY A 185 -0.08 3.37 12.71
N LEU A 186 1.23 3.12 12.80
CA LEU A 186 2.22 4.11 13.19
C LEU A 186 2.28 5.30 12.21
N ILE A 187 2.34 5.02 10.91
CA ILE A 187 2.41 6.06 9.87
C ILE A 187 1.12 6.90 9.84
N SER A 188 -0.02 6.35 10.25
CA SER A 188 -1.26 7.11 10.29
C SER A 188 -1.34 8.12 11.44
N LEU A 189 -0.54 7.98 12.50
CA LEU A 189 -0.60 8.85 13.68
C LEU A 189 -0.46 10.34 13.36
N PRO A 190 0.55 10.80 12.58
CA PRO A 190 0.65 12.20 12.22
C PRO A 190 -0.60 12.72 11.51
N PHE A 191 -1.21 11.92 10.63
CA PHE A 191 -2.39 12.32 9.87
C PHE A 191 -3.65 12.41 10.72
N VAL A 192 -3.72 11.64 11.81
CA VAL A 192 -4.87 11.63 12.73
C VAL A 192 -4.80 12.79 13.72
N PHE A 193 -3.62 13.03 14.32
CA PHE A 193 -3.48 13.97 15.43
C PHE A 193 -3.16 15.40 15.02
N VAL A 194 -2.73 15.63 13.77
CA VAL A 194 -2.38 16.96 13.29
C VAL A 194 -3.63 17.84 13.07
N SER A 195 -3.48 19.15 13.25
CA SER A 195 -4.55 20.13 12.96
C SER A 195 -4.93 20.13 11.48
N GLN A 196 -6.13 20.63 11.16
CA GLN A 196 -6.66 20.63 9.79
C GLN A 196 -5.76 21.38 8.80
N SER A 197 -5.15 22.49 9.23
CA SER A 197 -4.24 23.28 8.39
C SER A 197 -2.95 22.51 8.02
N TRP A 198 -2.38 21.78 8.96
CA TRP A 198 -1.18 20.99 8.74
C TRP A 198 -1.46 19.67 8.01
N HIS A 199 -2.69 19.15 8.11
CA HIS A 199 -3.08 17.91 7.43
C HIS A 199 -2.96 18.04 5.91
N HIS A 200 -3.35 19.19 5.34
CA HIS A 200 -3.16 19.48 3.91
C HIS A 200 -1.68 19.42 3.53
N ASN A 201 -0.81 20.10 4.28
CA ASN A 201 0.63 20.13 4.03
C ASN A 201 1.26 18.72 4.13
N LEU A 202 0.83 17.90 5.10
CA LEU A 202 1.28 16.52 5.23
C LEU A 202 0.88 15.66 4.03
N LYS A 203 -0.35 15.81 3.52
CA LYS A 203 -0.79 15.12 2.29
C LYS A 203 0.07 15.51 1.08
N VAL A 204 0.30 16.81 0.91
CA VAL A 204 1.14 17.30 -0.18
C VAL A 204 2.56 16.76 -0.06
N SER A 205 3.16 16.83 1.14
CA SER A 205 4.51 16.29 1.38
C SER A 205 4.58 14.79 1.10
N ALA A 206 3.60 14.01 1.55
CA ALA A 206 3.54 12.56 1.31
C ALA A 206 3.42 12.25 -0.19
N GLY A 207 2.58 13.00 -0.92
CA GLY A 207 2.43 12.83 -2.36
C GLY A 207 3.70 13.19 -3.14
N CYS A 208 4.36 14.31 -2.80
CA CYS A 208 5.63 14.70 -3.40
C CYS A 208 6.73 13.67 -3.12
N LEU A 209 6.85 13.22 -1.87
CA LEU A 209 7.82 12.21 -1.48
C LEU A 209 7.61 10.91 -2.25
N ALA A 210 6.36 10.47 -2.43
CA ALA A 210 6.04 9.27 -3.19
C ALA A 210 6.45 9.41 -4.66
N ILE A 211 6.20 10.56 -5.29
CA ILE A 211 6.60 10.80 -6.68
C ILE A 211 8.11 10.80 -6.83
N LEU A 212 8.84 11.50 -5.95
CA LEU A 212 10.29 11.57 -6.00
C LEU A 212 10.93 10.20 -5.78
N PHE A 213 10.47 9.48 -4.76
CA PHE A 213 10.99 8.14 -4.48
C PHE A 213 10.64 7.14 -5.57
N GLY A 214 9.40 7.15 -6.08
CA GLY A 214 9.00 6.26 -7.17
C GLY A 214 9.79 6.54 -8.46
N ALA A 215 10.08 7.81 -8.78
CA ALA A 215 10.92 8.19 -9.90
C ALA A 215 12.38 7.71 -9.71
N TYR A 216 12.93 7.87 -8.50
CA TYR A 216 14.24 7.32 -8.14
C TYR A 216 14.25 5.79 -8.29
N PHE A 217 13.20 5.11 -7.82
CA PHE A 217 13.09 3.65 -7.88
C PHE A 217 12.97 3.11 -9.31
N ILE A 218 12.37 3.89 -10.22
CA ILE A 218 12.34 3.58 -11.66
C ILE A 218 13.74 3.69 -12.27
N TRP A 219 14.53 4.65 -11.82
CA TRP A 219 15.86 4.87 -12.38
C TRP A 219 16.92 3.95 -11.79
N SER A 220 16.82 3.53 -10.53
CA SER A 220 17.83 2.76 -9.83
C SER A 220 18.26 1.45 -10.52
N PRO A 221 17.40 0.71 -11.27
CA PRO A 221 17.84 -0.48 -11.98
C PRO A 221 18.79 -0.20 -13.17
N PHE A 222 18.92 1.07 -13.59
CA PHE A 222 19.75 1.50 -14.72
C PHE A 222 21.06 2.19 -14.27
N SER A 223 21.23 2.42 -12.97
CA SER A 223 22.42 3.04 -12.37
C SER A 223 23.36 2.01 -11.79
#